data_5aef7f6f84c86cf333f76f2bd7489e6d
#
_entry.id   5aef7f6f84c86cf333f76f2bd7489e6d
#
_cell.length_a   1.000
_cell.length_b   1.000
_cell.length_c   1.000
_cell.angle_alpha   90.00
_cell.angle_beta   90.00
_cell.angle_gamma   90.00
#
_symmetry.space_group_name_H-M   'P 1'
#
loop_
_entity.id
_entity.type
_entity.pdbx_description
1 polymer ?
#
loop_
_entity_poly.entity_id
_entity_poly.type
_entity_poly.pdbx_seq_one_letter_code
_entity_poly.pdbx_strand_id
1 'polypeptide(L)'
;MRRPRPEDFRIDVDLEHAQREGERVRALLEALRRRHDLARYEYTRLVRIVPGSDTFAHPILTLGNRFADSEDLLLSTYLHEQMHWYLWLLGTPEHDPVAPFFDELVRRYPEAPIGLPDGARNYESTYLHLVVNWLEIAAAATLIGRARAFACADAQPTYRWIYKTVLRDWDMLAELYERHGLLPIRRADELRQASLRAPRGALNGGQRKSPARAPPPVPPRSRRTPAVRGDRSAN
;
A
#
# COMPACT_ATOMS: atom_id res chain seq x y z
N MET A 1 15.40 6.31 34.17
CA MET A 1 14.71 5.94 32.92
C MET A 1 15.20 6.84 31.79
N ARG A 2 15.83 6.27 30.75
CA ARG A 2 16.23 7.04 29.56
C ARG A 2 14.97 7.39 28.76
N ARG A 3 14.75 8.66 28.43
CA ARG A 3 13.68 9.03 27.48
C ARG A 3 13.96 8.34 26.14
N PRO A 4 12.97 7.66 25.53
CA PRO A 4 13.16 7.07 24.23
C PRO A 4 13.59 8.14 23.22
N ARG A 5 14.61 7.83 22.41
CA ARG A 5 15.03 8.73 21.34
C ARG A 5 13.97 8.76 20.25
N PRO A 6 13.82 9.86 19.48
CA PRO A 6 12.87 9.94 18.37
C PRO A 6 13.06 8.84 17.29
N GLU A 7 14.22 8.23 17.29
CA GLU A 7 14.64 7.16 16.38
C GLU A 7 14.30 5.74 16.86
N ASP A 8 13.79 5.59 18.10
CA ASP A 8 13.43 4.30 18.65
C ASP A 8 12.07 3.85 18.06
N PHE A 9 11.98 2.58 17.70
CA PHE A 9 10.71 1.99 17.25
C PHE A 9 9.71 1.98 18.41
N ARG A 10 8.50 2.48 18.15
CA ARG A 10 7.46 2.64 19.16
C ARG A 10 6.13 2.11 18.68
N ILE A 11 5.49 1.30 19.51
CA ILE A 11 4.11 0.85 19.33
C ILE A 11 3.27 1.48 20.43
N ASP A 12 2.29 2.30 20.06
CA ASP A 12 1.27 2.83 20.95
C ASP A 12 -0.01 2.02 20.75
N VAL A 13 -0.61 1.54 21.83
CA VAL A 13 -1.90 0.85 21.80
C VAL A 13 -2.96 1.76 22.41
N ASP A 14 -4.06 1.97 21.69
CA ASP A 14 -5.22 2.62 22.24
C ASP A 14 -5.95 1.63 23.16
N LEU A 15 -5.97 1.96 24.44
CA LEU A 15 -6.51 1.10 25.49
C LEU A 15 -7.96 1.43 25.88
N GLU A 16 -8.55 2.47 25.29
CA GLU A 16 -9.91 2.88 25.65
C GLU A 16 -10.97 1.86 25.20
N HIS A 17 -10.69 1.16 24.09
CA HIS A 17 -11.62 0.18 23.53
C HIS A 17 -10.88 -1.11 23.12
N ALA A 18 -11.45 -2.28 23.47
CA ALA A 18 -10.95 -3.60 23.05
C ALA A 18 -9.44 -3.85 23.37
N GLN A 19 -9.03 -3.58 24.61
CA GLN A 19 -7.64 -3.69 25.07
C GLN A 19 -6.98 -5.03 24.74
N ARG A 20 -7.72 -6.16 24.88
CA ARG A 20 -7.18 -7.52 24.63
C ARG A 20 -6.77 -7.71 23.17
N GLU A 21 -7.59 -7.24 22.25
CA GLU A 21 -7.34 -7.34 20.81
C GLU A 21 -6.16 -6.46 20.42
N GLY A 22 -6.05 -5.26 20.97
CA GLY A 22 -4.91 -4.37 20.73
C GLY A 22 -3.60 -4.96 21.22
N GLU A 23 -3.58 -5.51 22.44
CA GLU A 23 -2.40 -6.20 22.98
C GLU A 23 -2.05 -7.46 22.19
N ARG A 24 -3.03 -8.17 21.63
CA ARG A 24 -2.78 -9.31 20.75
C ARG A 24 -2.08 -8.89 19.45
N VAL A 25 -2.57 -7.85 18.78
CA VAL A 25 -1.92 -7.29 17.57
C VAL A 25 -0.50 -6.85 17.90
N ARG A 26 -0.29 -6.17 19.03
CA ARG A 26 1.02 -5.76 19.51
C ARG A 26 1.95 -6.93 19.70
N ALA A 27 1.51 -7.95 20.44
CA ALA A 27 2.30 -9.15 20.70
C ALA A 27 2.70 -9.89 19.42
N LEU A 28 1.78 -9.99 18.44
CA LEU A 28 2.06 -10.57 17.13
C LEU A 28 3.08 -9.74 16.35
N LEU A 29 2.94 -8.42 16.29
CA LEU A 29 3.89 -7.55 15.59
C LEU A 29 5.29 -7.62 16.22
N GLU A 30 5.37 -7.63 17.56
CA GLU A 30 6.64 -7.83 18.28
C GLU A 30 7.25 -9.20 18.00
N ALA A 31 6.43 -10.26 17.89
CA ALA A 31 6.89 -11.60 17.53
C ALA A 31 7.43 -11.65 16.10
N LEU A 32 6.75 -11.03 15.16
CA LEU A 32 7.19 -10.87 13.77
C LEU A 32 8.53 -10.13 13.68
N ARG A 33 8.69 -9.03 14.44
CA ARG A 33 9.95 -8.27 14.51
C ARG A 33 11.11 -9.06 15.11
N ARG A 34 10.85 -9.99 16.02
CA ARG A 34 11.89 -10.90 16.55
C ARG A 34 12.27 -11.99 15.55
N ARG A 35 11.34 -12.42 14.71
CA ARG A 35 11.50 -13.55 13.78
C ARG A 35 12.08 -13.12 12.44
N HIS A 36 11.79 -11.92 12.01
CA HIS A 36 12.16 -11.39 10.70
C HIS A 36 12.89 -10.05 10.81
N ASP A 37 13.79 -9.76 9.85
CA ASP A 37 14.45 -8.44 9.74
C ASP A 37 13.47 -7.38 9.21
N LEU A 38 12.44 -7.06 10.00
CA LEU A 38 11.46 -6.03 9.63
C LEU A 38 12.10 -4.64 9.59
N ALA A 39 13.17 -4.39 10.35
CA ALA A 39 13.87 -3.11 10.38
C ALA A 39 14.31 -2.64 8.98
N ARG A 40 14.50 -3.58 8.06
CA ARG A 40 14.79 -3.32 6.64
C ARG A 40 13.69 -2.51 5.96
N TYR A 41 12.43 -2.73 6.32
CA TYR A 41 11.25 -2.14 5.72
C TYR A 41 10.49 -1.19 6.65
N GLU A 42 11.03 -0.87 7.81
CA GLU A 42 10.41 0.07 8.76
C GLU A 42 10.75 1.53 8.41
N TYR A 43 10.06 2.06 7.40
CA TYR A 43 10.21 3.43 6.93
C TYR A 43 9.65 4.44 7.91
N THR A 44 8.57 4.10 8.62
CA THR A 44 8.15 4.77 9.86
C THR A 44 8.37 3.85 11.06
N ARG A 45 8.73 4.43 12.20
CA ARG A 45 8.98 3.72 13.45
C ARG A 45 7.91 3.96 14.50
N LEU A 46 6.94 4.81 14.20
CA LEU A 46 5.79 5.04 15.06
C LEU A 46 4.61 4.27 14.51
N VAL A 47 4.14 3.29 15.28
CA VAL A 47 2.98 2.48 14.99
C VAL A 47 1.95 2.70 16.08
N ARG A 48 0.71 2.96 15.69
CA ARG A 48 -0.43 3.00 16.60
C ARG A 48 -1.32 1.78 16.33
N ILE A 49 -1.82 1.17 17.37
CA ILE A 49 -2.80 0.08 17.26
C ILE A 49 -4.12 0.59 17.84
N VAL A 50 -5.17 0.57 17.02
CA VAL A 50 -6.52 1.02 17.37
C VAL A 50 -7.51 -0.08 16.99
N PRO A 51 -7.90 -0.94 17.93
CA PRO A 51 -8.86 -2.00 17.65
C PRO A 51 -10.18 -1.43 17.12
N GLY A 52 -10.75 -2.09 16.11
CA GLY A 52 -11.99 -1.66 15.47
C GLY A 52 -11.83 -0.56 14.40
N SER A 53 -10.63 0.04 14.28
CA SER A 53 -10.38 0.98 13.18
C SER A 53 -9.96 0.27 11.89
N ASP A 54 -10.06 1.01 10.78
CA ASP A 54 -9.35 0.65 9.56
C ASP A 54 -7.83 0.82 9.75
N THR A 55 -7.07 0.12 8.92
CA THR A 55 -5.61 0.26 8.85
C THR A 55 -5.25 1.31 7.81
N PHE A 56 -4.28 2.18 8.13
CA PHE A 56 -3.82 3.24 7.24
C PHE A 56 -2.40 3.73 7.58
N ALA A 57 -1.69 4.25 6.56
CA ALA A 57 -0.30 4.67 6.69
C ALA A 57 -0.12 6.05 7.35
N HIS A 58 -0.92 7.04 6.99
CA HIS A 58 -0.67 8.44 7.32
C HIS A 58 -1.79 9.09 8.14
N PRO A 59 -1.47 10.06 9.02
CA PRO A 59 -0.15 10.61 9.35
C PRO A 59 0.69 9.74 10.29
N ILE A 60 0.11 8.72 10.90
CA ILE A 60 0.76 7.72 11.76
C ILE A 60 0.30 6.37 11.27
N LEU A 61 1.23 5.44 11.04
CA LEU A 61 0.88 4.08 10.69
C LEU A 61 -0.03 3.50 11.78
N THR A 62 -1.28 3.27 11.43
CA THR A 62 -2.31 2.76 12.34
C THR A 62 -2.75 1.38 11.89
N LEU A 63 -2.73 0.43 12.81
CA LEU A 63 -3.20 -0.94 12.59
C LEU A 63 -4.51 -1.16 13.35
N GLY A 64 -5.52 -1.67 12.66
CA GLY A 64 -6.69 -2.26 13.28
C GLY A 64 -6.42 -3.68 13.78
N ASN A 65 -7.46 -4.37 14.25
CA ASN A 65 -7.36 -5.73 14.76
C ASN A 65 -7.88 -6.81 13.79
N ARG A 66 -8.17 -6.44 12.53
CA ARG A 66 -8.77 -7.34 11.53
C ARG A 66 -8.01 -8.66 11.35
N PHE A 67 -6.68 -8.63 11.43
CA PHE A 67 -5.80 -9.77 11.22
C PHE A 67 -5.08 -10.21 12.51
N ALA A 68 -5.67 -9.95 13.67
CA ALA A 68 -5.13 -10.36 14.97
C ALA A 68 -4.94 -11.88 15.12
N ASP A 69 -5.56 -12.68 14.26
CA ASP A 69 -5.52 -14.17 14.28
C ASP A 69 -4.63 -14.77 13.18
N SER A 70 -3.97 -13.93 12.36
CA SER A 70 -3.13 -14.39 11.25
C SER A 70 -1.83 -13.61 11.19
N GLU A 71 -0.71 -14.25 11.57
CA GLU A 71 0.62 -13.65 11.52
C GLU A 71 0.97 -13.17 10.10
N ASP A 72 0.70 -13.99 9.09
CA ASP A 72 1.07 -13.70 7.70
C ASP A 72 0.24 -12.54 7.13
N LEU A 73 -1.06 -12.49 7.42
CA LEU A 73 -1.91 -11.37 6.98
C LEU A 73 -1.59 -10.08 7.76
N LEU A 74 -1.25 -10.17 9.04
CA LEU A 74 -0.79 -9.01 9.80
C LEU A 74 0.55 -8.50 9.25
N LEU A 75 1.49 -9.41 8.92
CA LEU A 75 2.76 -9.04 8.30
C LEU A 75 2.54 -8.34 6.96
N SER A 76 1.71 -8.92 6.08
CA SER A 76 1.34 -8.37 4.79
C SER A 76 0.75 -6.96 4.94
N THR A 77 -0.24 -6.80 5.81
CA THR A 77 -0.88 -5.51 6.10
C THR A 77 0.11 -4.48 6.67
N TYR A 78 0.97 -4.90 7.60
CA TYR A 78 2.00 -4.02 8.14
C TYR A 78 2.99 -3.53 7.07
N LEU A 79 3.45 -4.45 6.21
CA LEU A 79 4.31 -4.10 5.08
C LEU A 79 3.60 -3.19 4.08
N HIS A 80 2.32 -3.41 3.81
CA HIS A 80 1.50 -2.54 2.96
C HIS A 80 1.58 -1.08 3.42
N GLU A 81 1.34 -0.83 4.71
CA GLU A 81 1.39 0.53 5.26
C GLU A 81 2.81 1.10 5.27
N GLN A 82 3.82 0.26 5.45
CA GLN A 82 5.21 0.67 5.32
C GLN A 82 5.59 1.04 3.88
N MET A 83 5.01 0.36 2.85
CA MET A 83 5.27 0.72 1.44
C MET A 83 4.66 2.07 1.05
N HIS A 84 3.55 2.50 1.66
CA HIS A 84 3.08 3.87 1.52
C HIS A 84 4.13 4.89 2.01
N TRP A 85 4.76 4.63 3.16
CA TRP A 85 5.86 5.46 3.67
C TRP A 85 7.10 5.39 2.80
N TYR A 86 7.42 4.22 2.25
CA TYR A 86 8.51 4.06 1.27
C TYR A 86 8.33 4.98 0.08
N LEU A 87 7.17 4.94 -0.56
CA LEU A 87 6.88 5.77 -1.73
C LEU A 87 6.92 7.26 -1.38
N TRP A 88 6.41 7.63 -0.20
CA TRP A 88 6.47 9.01 0.28
C TRP A 88 7.91 9.51 0.47
N LEU A 89 8.80 8.65 0.97
CA LEU A 89 10.22 8.97 1.19
C LEU A 89 11.05 8.96 -0.10
N LEU A 90 10.60 8.29 -1.16
CA LEU A 90 11.27 8.31 -2.46
C LEU A 90 11.11 9.63 -3.18
N GLY A 91 9.96 10.29 -3.01
CA GLY A 91 9.67 11.56 -3.64
C GLY A 91 10.40 12.73 -2.96
N THR A 92 10.80 13.72 -3.76
CA THR A 92 11.19 15.04 -3.29
C THR A 92 10.20 16.09 -3.81
N PRO A 93 10.19 17.32 -3.27
CA PRO A 93 9.32 18.38 -3.80
C PRO A 93 9.52 18.65 -5.30
N GLU A 94 10.72 18.42 -5.80
CA GLU A 94 11.13 18.70 -7.20
C GLU A 94 11.02 17.49 -8.10
N HIS A 95 10.99 16.28 -7.54
CA HIS A 95 11.06 15.04 -8.30
C HIS A 95 10.19 13.94 -7.66
N ASP A 96 9.22 13.45 -8.42
CA ASP A 96 8.44 12.27 -8.09
C ASP A 96 8.87 11.10 -9.00
N PRO A 97 9.71 10.18 -8.53
CA PRO A 97 10.20 9.07 -9.35
C PRO A 97 9.11 8.05 -9.69
N VAL A 98 7.96 8.12 -9.02
CA VAL A 98 6.84 7.20 -9.25
C VAL A 98 5.90 7.70 -10.35
N ALA A 99 5.88 9.00 -10.64
CA ALA A 99 4.95 9.58 -11.62
C ALA A 99 5.03 8.96 -13.02
N PRO A 100 6.23 8.75 -13.63
CA PRO A 100 6.32 8.11 -14.95
C PRO A 100 5.86 6.67 -14.95
N PHE A 101 6.11 5.94 -13.84
CA PHE A 101 5.64 4.58 -13.63
C PHE A 101 4.12 4.53 -13.54
N PHE A 102 3.53 5.46 -12.80
CA PHE A 102 2.09 5.62 -12.65
C PHE A 102 1.39 5.86 -14.00
N ASP A 103 1.95 6.75 -14.83
CA ASP A 103 1.42 7.02 -16.17
C ASP A 103 1.43 5.75 -17.06
N GLU A 104 2.42 4.89 -16.91
CA GLU A 104 2.49 3.62 -17.64
C GLU A 104 1.44 2.62 -17.15
N LEU A 105 1.20 2.54 -15.83
CA LEU A 105 0.14 1.71 -15.27
C LEU A 105 -1.25 2.15 -15.75
N VAL A 106 -1.50 3.47 -15.81
CA VAL A 106 -2.77 4.01 -16.33
C VAL A 106 -3.01 3.58 -17.78
N ARG A 107 -1.98 3.62 -18.61
CA ARG A 107 -2.09 3.17 -20.01
C ARG A 107 -2.31 1.67 -20.13
N ARG A 108 -1.74 0.89 -19.22
CA ARG A 108 -1.80 -0.57 -19.25
C ARG A 108 -3.13 -1.12 -18.72
N TYR A 109 -3.69 -0.46 -17.73
CA TYR A 109 -4.91 -0.89 -17.05
C TYR A 109 -6.01 0.19 -17.11
N PRO A 110 -6.45 0.61 -18.31
CA PRO A 110 -7.41 1.72 -18.45
C PRO A 110 -8.79 1.41 -17.82
N GLU A 111 -9.10 0.13 -17.64
CA GLU A 111 -10.37 -0.36 -17.04
C GLU A 111 -10.24 -0.68 -15.55
N ALA A 112 -9.22 -0.12 -14.86
CA ALA A 112 -9.03 -0.36 -13.43
C ALA A 112 -10.30 0.05 -12.64
N PRO A 113 -10.84 -0.83 -11.76
CA PRO A 113 -12.07 -0.57 -11.05
C PRO A 113 -11.88 0.48 -9.96
N ILE A 114 -12.97 1.16 -9.63
CA ILE A 114 -13.06 2.06 -8.47
C ILE A 114 -14.01 1.43 -7.45
N GLY A 115 -13.67 1.58 -6.18
CA GLY A 115 -14.51 1.13 -5.08
C GLY A 115 -14.21 -0.30 -4.63
N LEU A 116 -14.43 -0.50 -3.33
CA LEU A 116 -14.29 -1.81 -2.71
C LEU A 116 -15.38 -2.76 -3.22
N PRO A 117 -15.12 -4.07 -3.25
CA PRO A 117 -13.90 -4.74 -2.77
C PRO A 117 -12.80 -4.87 -3.82
N ASP A 118 -13.00 -4.47 -5.06
CA ASP A 118 -12.09 -4.76 -6.17
C ASP A 118 -11.03 -3.68 -6.38
N GLY A 119 -11.43 -2.41 -6.41
CA GLY A 119 -10.55 -1.25 -6.52
C GLY A 119 -10.43 -0.47 -5.22
N ALA A 120 -9.78 0.69 -5.28
CA ALA A 120 -9.69 1.62 -4.16
C ALA A 120 -10.68 2.78 -4.32
N ARG A 121 -10.63 3.75 -3.40
CA ARG A 121 -11.60 4.86 -3.31
C ARG A 121 -11.79 5.64 -4.61
N ASN A 122 -10.74 5.80 -5.40
CA ASN A 122 -10.75 6.52 -6.67
C ASN A 122 -9.65 5.96 -7.60
N TYR A 123 -9.55 6.47 -8.83
CA TYR A 123 -8.56 6.03 -9.81
C TYR A 123 -7.12 6.17 -9.30
N GLU A 124 -6.75 7.33 -8.78
CA GLU A 124 -5.41 7.57 -8.26
C GLU A 124 -5.05 6.57 -7.16
N SER A 125 -5.99 6.34 -6.25
CA SER A 125 -5.80 5.37 -5.17
C SER A 125 -5.72 3.93 -5.70
N THR A 126 -6.46 3.56 -6.75
CA THR A 126 -6.37 2.20 -7.34
C THR A 126 -5.00 1.96 -7.98
N TYR A 127 -4.48 2.92 -8.74
CA TYR A 127 -3.13 2.79 -9.32
C TYR A 127 -2.03 2.87 -8.27
N LEU A 128 -2.20 3.71 -7.24
CA LEU A 128 -1.27 3.73 -6.11
C LEU A 128 -1.20 2.37 -5.43
N HIS A 129 -2.34 1.70 -5.25
CA HIS A 129 -2.37 0.36 -4.65
C HIS A 129 -1.83 -0.73 -5.57
N LEU A 130 -1.88 -0.59 -6.91
CA LEU A 130 -1.10 -1.48 -7.79
C LEU A 130 0.39 -1.41 -7.47
N VAL A 131 0.89 -0.18 -7.21
CA VAL A 131 2.29 0.03 -6.82
C VAL A 131 2.56 -0.53 -5.43
N VAL A 132 1.79 -0.13 -4.44
CA VAL A 132 1.98 -0.53 -3.04
C VAL A 132 1.89 -2.05 -2.87
N ASN A 133 0.87 -2.69 -3.46
CA ASN A 133 0.63 -4.13 -3.27
C ASN A 133 1.74 -4.99 -3.90
N TRP A 134 2.29 -4.58 -5.04
CA TRP A 134 3.44 -5.28 -5.59
C TRP A 134 4.65 -5.20 -4.66
N LEU A 135 4.98 -4.00 -4.14
CA LEU A 135 6.09 -3.78 -3.20
C LEU A 135 5.88 -4.54 -1.88
N GLU A 136 4.65 -4.53 -1.35
CA GLU A 136 4.25 -5.30 -0.17
C GLU A 136 4.56 -6.78 -0.36
N ILE A 137 4.07 -7.38 -1.45
CA ILE A 137 4.26 -8.82 -1.74
C ILE A 137 5.75 -9.12 -1.96
N ALA A 138 6.49 -8.25 -2.66
CA ALA A 138 7.92 -8.40 -2.86
C ALA A 138 8.69 -8.38 -1.53
N ALA A 139 8.35 -7.44 -0.63
CA ALA A 139 8.94 -7.38 0.70
C ALA A 139 8.57 -8.61 1.54
N ALA A 140 7.30 -9.01 1.56
CA ALA A 140 6.84 -10.21 2.25
C ALA A 140 7.56 -11.47 1.74
N ALA A 141 7.73 -11.60 0.42
CA ALA A 141 8.41 -12.74 -0.19
C ALA A 141 9.85 -12.92 0.30
N THR A 142 10.55 -11.83 0.63
CA THR A 142 11.91 -11.91 1.20
C THR A 142 11.93 -12.41 2.65
N LEU A 143 10.83 -12.29 3.38
CA LEU A 143 10.71 -12.62 4.79
C LEU A 143 10.09 -14.00 5.04
N ILE A 144 9.05 -14.34 4.29
CA ILE A 144 8.26 -15.57 4.50
C ILE A 144 8.23 -16.50 3.27
N GLY A 145 8.94 -16.13 2.20
CA GLY A 145 8.99 -16.87 0.94
C GLY A 145 7.84 -16.54 0.00
N ARG A 146 8.10 -16.67 -1.31
CA ARG A 146 7.17 -16.26 -2.39
C ARG A 146 5.80 -16.95 -2.27
N ALA A 147 5.77 -18.25 -2.04
CA ALA A 147 4.52 -18.99 -1.98
C ALA A 147 3.57 -18.49 -0.89
N ARG A 148 4.09 -18.24 0.31
CA ARG A 148 3.28 -17.69 1.44
C ARG A 148 2.86 -16.25 1.18
N ALA A 149 3.75 -15.41 0.65
CA ALA A 149 3.43 -14.03 0.31
C ALA A 149 2.31 -13.96 -0.76
N PHE A 150 2.36 -14.81 -1.77
CA PHE A 150 1.32 -14.91 -2.80
C PHE A 150 -0.01 -15.41 -2.23
N ALA A 151 0.03 -16.40 -1.34
CA ALA A 151 -1.17 -16.89 -0.65
C ALA A 151 -1.83 -15.80 0.22
N CYS A 152 -1.03 -14.97 0.90
CA CYS A 152 -1.54 -13.81 1.64
C CYS A 152 -2.22 -12.80 0.73
N ALA A 153 -1.61 -12.49 -0.41
CA ALA A 153 -2.17 -11.56 -1.39
C ALA A 153 -3.50 -12.07 -1.98
N ASP A 154 -3.58 -13.36 -2.31
CA ASP A 154 -4.82 -13.98 -2.84
C ASP A 154 -5.95 -14.05 -1.79
N ALA A 155 -5.59 -14.15 -0.51
CA ALA A 155 -6.54 -14.19 0.61
C ALA A 155 -7.08 -12.82 1.03
N GLN A 156 -6.59 -11.71 0.45
CA GLN A 156 -7.03 -10.38 0.83
C GLN A 156 -8.49 -10.12 0.41
N PRO A 157 -9.36 -9.72 1.34
CA PRO A 157 -10.78 -9.52 1.06
C PRO A 157 -11.09 -8.19 0.39
N THR A 158 -10.15 -7.25 0.41
CA THR A 158 -10.24 -5.93 -0.23
C THR A 158 -9.17 -5.80 -1.30
N TYR A 159 -9.35 -4.85 -2.25
CA TYR A 159 -8.44 -4.65 -3.39
C TYR A 159 -8.27 -5.92 -4.25
N ARG A 160 -9.31 -6.73 -4.35
CA ARG A 160 -9.25 -8.07 -4.97
C ARG A 160 -8.77 -8.03 -6.41
N TRP A 161 -9.28 -7.08 -7.21
CA TRP A 161 -8.81 -6.90 -8.58
C TRP A 161 -7.34 -6.49 -8.62
N ILE A 162 -6.93 -5.60 -7.71
CA ILE A 162 -5.57 -5.11 -7.62
C ILE A 162 -4.61 -6.26 -7.31
N TYR A 163 -4.88 -7.04 -6.25
CA TYR A 163 -4.06 -8.19 -5.90
C TYR A 163 -4.00 -9.24 -7.01
N LYS A 164 -5.15 -9.58 -7.61
CA LYS A 164 -5.19 -10.52 -8.75
C LYS A 164 -4.39 -10.02 -9.94
N THR A 165 -4.46 -8.73 -10.24
CA THR A 165 -3.69 -8.11 -11.33
C THR A 165 -2.20 -8.17 -11.02
N VAL A 166 -1.78 -7.83 -9.80
CA VAL A 166 -0.38 -7.89 -9.38
C VAL A 166 0.15 -9.32 -9.46
N LEU A 167 -0.60 -10.30 -8.98
CA LEU A 167 -0.18 -11.72 -9.03
C LEU A 167 -0.09 -12.25 -10.45
N ARG A 168 -1.07 -11.92 -11.31
CA ARG A 168 -1.10 -12.34 -12.72
C ARG A 168 0.06 -11.75 -13.51
N ASP A 169 0.33 -10.47 -13.32
CA ASP A 169 1.28 -9.71 -14.13
C ASP A 169 2.62 -9.49 -13.40
N TRP A 170 2.93 -10.35 -12.41
CA TRP A 170 4.04 -10.21 -11.46
C TRP A 170 5.39 -9.91 -12.12
N ASP A 171 5.81 -10.74 -13.06
CA ASP A 171 7.14 -10.64 -13.67
C ASP A 171 7.21 -9.40 -14.59
N MET A 172 6.15 -9.12 -15.35
CA MET A 172 6.05 -7.91 -16.18
C MET A 172 6.10 -6.63 -15.33
N LEU A 173 5.42 -6.63 -14.17
CA LEU A 173 5.49 -5.52 -13.24
C LEU A 173 6.90 -5.37 -12.65
N ALA A 174 7.58 -6.47 -12.33
CA ALA A 174 8.97 -6.45 -11.86
C ALA A 174 9.90 -5.74 -12.87
N GLU A 175 9.82 -6.10 -14.15
CA GLU A 175 10.59 -5.45 -15.22
C GLU A 175 10.27 -3.95 -15.33
N LEU A 176 8.99 -3.60 -15.10
CA LEU A 176 8.56 -2.21 -15.10
C LEU A 176 9.17 -1.43 -13.93
N TYR A 177 9.17 -2.00 -12.71
CA TYR A 177 9.82 -1.42 -11.54
C TYR A 177 11.31 -1.21 -11.74
N GLU A 178 12.02 -2.19 -12.33
CA GLU A 178 13.45 -2.08 -12.64
C GLU A 178 13.72 -0.95 -13.65
N ARG A 179 12.93 -0.89 -14.72
CA ARG A 179 13.06 0.15 -15.76
C ARG A 179 12.89 1.57 -15.22
N HIS A 180 12.00 1.74 -14.25
CA HIS A 180 11.77 3.02 -13.59
C HIS A 180 12.68 3.28 -12.38
N GLY A 181 13.67 2.38 -12.11
CA GLY A 181 14.63 2.56 -11.03
C GLY A 181 14.02 2.45 -9.62
N LEU A 182 12.88 1.77 -9.50
CA LEU A 182 12.18 1.54 -8.23
C LEU A 182 12.67 0.27 -7.51
N LEU A 183 13.45 -0.56 -8.19
CA LEU A 183 14.12 -1.72 -7.61
C LEU A 183 15.65 -1.54 -7.62
N PRO A 184 16.34 -2.18 -6.67
CA PRO A 184 15.80 -2.93 -5.54
C PRO A 184 15.09 -2.04 -4.52
N ILE A 185 14.14 -2.60 -3.75
CA ILE A 185 13.52 -1.87 -2.64
C ILE A 185 14.62 -1.44 -1.67
N ARG A 186 14.83 -0.13 -1.55
CA ARG A 186 15.89 0.44 -0.72
C ARG A 186 15.58 0.23 0.76
N ARG A 187 16.60 -0.06 1.55
CA ARG A 187 16.45 -0.22 2.99
C ARG A 187 16.04 1.09 3.68
N ALA A 188 15.26 0.95 4.74
CA ALA A 188 14.76 2.10 5.49
C ALA A 188 15.89 2.97 6.09
N ASP A 189 17.01 2.36 6.52
CA ASP A 189 18.17 3.09 7.04
C ASP A 189 18.90 3.87 5.93
N GLU A 190 19.00 3.33 4.72
CA GLU A 190 19.60 4.01 3.56
C GLU A 190 18.81 5.26 3.17
N LEU A 191 17.47 5.16 3.11
CA LEU A 191 16.60 6.29 2.78
C LEU A 191 16.67 7.38 3.85
N ARG A 192 16.68 7.01 5.12
CA ARG A 192 16.82 7.99 6.22
C ARG A 192 18.16 8.72 6.18
N GLN A 193 19.25 8.03 5.88
CA GLN A 193 20.56 8.66 5.72
C GLN A 193 20.61 9.62 4.54
N ALA A 194 19.98 9.26 3.41
CA ALA A 194 19.87 10.13 2.24
C ALA A 194 19.08 11.40 2.57
N SER A 195 17.95 11.28 3.26
CA SER A 195 17.13 12.43 3.70
C SER A 195 17.87 13.37 4.67
N LEU A 196 18.71 12.82 5.54
CA LEU A 196 19.52 13.62 6.46
C LEU A 196 20.69 14.36 5.76
N ARG A 197 21.15 13.85 4.61
CA ARG A 197 22.21 14.47 3.79
C ARG A 197 21.67 15.50 2.81
N ALA A 198 20.37 15.50 2.53
CA ALA A 198 19.75 16.50 1.68
C ALA A 198 19.83 17.89 2.32
N PRO A 199 20.09 18.97 1.56
CA PRO A 199 20.18 20.33 2.11
C PRO A 199 18.86 20.68 2.82
N ARG A 200 18.94 21.20 4.06
CA ARG A 200 17.79 21.53 4.92
C ARG A 200 16.75 22.49 4.32
N GLY A 201 17.01 23.09 3.16
CA GLY A 201 16.06 23.94 2.43
C GLY A 201 14.91 23.18 1.76
N ALA A 202 15.03 21.87 1.54
CA ALA A 202 14.02 21.08 0.83
C ALA A 202 12.84 20.59 1.73
N LEU A 203 12.96 20.66 3.05
CA LEU A 203 11.99 20.09 4.00
C LEU A 203 10.94 21.07 4.53
N ASN A 204 11.05 22.38 4.24
CA ASN A 204 10.13 23.42 4.73
C ASN A 204 9.07 23.89 3.72
N GLY A 205 8.75 23.08 2.73
CA GLY A 205 7.62 23.32 1.81
C GLY A 205 6.33 22.75 2.39
N GLY A 206 5.43 23.65 2.83
CA GLY A 206 4.15 23.34 3.46
C GLY A 206 3.28 22.32 2.70
N GLN A 207 2.25 21.85 3.41
CA GLN A 207 1.18 20.97 2.91
C GLN A 207 0.86 21.26 1.43
N ARG A 208 1.45 20.50 0.53
CA ARG A 208 1.06 20.55 -0.87
C ARG A 208 -0.25 19.79 -0.99
N LYS A 209 -1.34 20.51 -1.21
CA LYS A 209 -2.47 19.97 -1.96
C LYS A 209 -1.87 19.50 -3.28
N SER A 210 -1.85 18.19 -3.52
CA SER A 210 -1.58 17.68 -4.86
C SER A 210 -2.48 18.46 -5.83
N PRO A 211 -1.96 19.05 -6.91
CA PRO A 211 -2.82 19.64 -7.91
C PRO A 211 -3.75 18.53 -8.38
N ALA A 212 -5.06 18.74 -8.24
CA ALA A 212 -6.06 17.82 -8.75
C ALA A 212 -5.81 17.71 -10.27
N ARG A 213 -5.15 16.63 -10.67
CA ARG A 213 -4.95 16.30 -12.09
C ARG A 213 -6.35 16.00 -12.63
N ALA A 214 -6.76 16.68 -13.68
CA ALA A 214 -8.03 16.42 -14.33
C ALA A 214 -8.13 14.92 -14.65
N PRO A 215 -9.25 14.25 -14.31
CA PRO A 215 -9.42 12.84 -14.62
C PRO A 215 -9.25 12.64 -16.14
N PRO A 216 -8.66 11.53 -16.58
CA PRO A 216 -8.60 11.21 -18.00
C PRO A 216 -10.01 11.18 -18.58
N PRO A 217 -10.21 11.54 -19.84
CA PRO A 217 -11.52 11.57 -20.47
C PRO A 217 -12.15 10.17 -20.34
N VAL A 218 -13.36 10.15 -19.76
CA VAL A 218 -14.18 8.93 -19.64
C VAL A 218 -14.44 8.42 -21.06
N PRO A 219 -14.14 7.15 -21.39
CA PRO A 219 -14.48 6.59 -22.69
C PRO A 219 -15.98 6.67 -22.92
N PRO A 220 -16.44 6.97 -24.15
CA PRO A 220 -17.86 7.13 -24.44
C PRO A 220 -18.60 5.83 -24.07
N ARG A 221 -19.64 5.96 -23.25
CA ARG A 221 -20.53 4.84 -22.92
C ARG A 221 -21.03 4.22 -24.21
N SER A 222 -20.76 2.93 -24.41
CA SER A 222 -21.33 2.15 -25.51
C SER A 222 -22.86 2.30 -25.47
N ARG A 223 -23.42 2.84 -26.53
CA ARG A 223 -24.88 2.94 -26.70
C ARG A 223 -25.46 1.53 -26.62
N ARG A 224 -26.21 1.24 -25.57
CA ARG A 224 -27.05 0.03 -25.55
C ARG A 224 -28.02 0.13 -26.72
N THR A 225 -27.90 -0.77 -27.65
CA THR A 225 -28.88 -0.98 -28.70
C THR A 225 -30.21 -1.34 -28.05
N PRO A 226 -31.33 -0.68 -28.36
CA PRO A 226 -32.62 -1.05 -27.81
C PRO A 226 -33.01 -2.46 -28.30
N ALA A 227 -33.41 -3.32 -27.38
CA ALA A 227 -33.93 -4.63 -27.68
C ALA A 227 -35.18 -4.48 -28.57
N VAL A 228 -35.12 -5.09 -29.75
CA VAL A 228 -36.27 -5.24 -30.66
C VAL A 228 -37.33 -6.06 -29.93
N ARG A 229 -38.44 -5.45 -29.59
CA ARG A 229 -39.66 -6.15 -29.13
C ARG A 229 -40.18 -6.98 -30.29
N GLY A 230 -40.00 -8.28 -30.16
CA GLY A 230 -40.71 -9.25 -31.03
C GLY A 230 -42.21 -9.17 -30.75
N ASP A 231 -42.93 -8.74 -31.74
CA ASP A 231 -44.39 -8.77 -31.83
C ASP A 231 -44.86 -10.24 -31.86
N ARG A 232 -45.63 -10.66 -30.86
CA ARG A 232 -46.36 -11.93 -30.90
C ARG A 232 -47.80 -11.60 -31.16
N SER A 233 -48.17 -11.59 -32.46
CA SER A 233 -49.56 -11.69 -32.90
C SER A 233 -49.96 -13.16 -33.07
N ALA A 234 -50.98 -13.50 -32.36
CA ALA A 234 -52.10 -14.41 -32.63
C ALA A 234 -51.89 -15.66 -33.54
N ASN A 235 -52.09 -16.84 -33.02
CA ASN A 235 -53.25 -17.73 -33.21
C ASN A 235 -53.24 -18.82 -32.14
#